data_339a12fb62f04f5640b4e6068d84be43
#
_entry.id   339a12fb62f04f5640b4e6068d84be43
#
_cell.length_a   1.000
_cell.length_b   1.000
_cell.length_c   1.000
_cell.angle_alpha   90.00
_cell.angle_beta   90.00
_cell.angle_gamma   90.00
#
_symmetry.space_group_name_H-M   'P 1'
#
loop_
_entity.id
_entity.type
_entity.pdbx_description
1 polymer ?
#
loop_
_entity_poly.entity_id
_entity_poly.type
_entity_poly.pdbx_seq_one_letter_code
_entity_poly.pdbx_strand_id
1 'polypeptide(L)'
;IGGWTGWSWNTNLIPEPTKLLQEIHDNGYKIALNLHPADGIDSIESPSYYKAMSRELEGKYGSDGKIAWYLDYPDFTKSFFDNVIRDHESEGVDFWWLDWQQHLTSPYTPGLGQTFWCNHVFYNDMVKNRPDRRPVIFHRWGGLGSHRYQIGFSGDALINFPTLAF
;
A
#
# COMPACT_ATOMS: atom_id res chain seq x y z
N ILE A 1 14.66 -3.97 0.76
CA ILE A 1 13.77 -2.99 0.15
C ILE A 1 14.67 -1.90 -0.43
N GLY A 2 14.57 -1.64 -1.72
CA GLY A 2 15.17 -0.47 -2.34
C GLY A 2 14.26 0.73 -2.08
N GLY A 3 14.78 1.79 -1.44
CA GLY A 3 14.04 3.01 -1.16
C GLY A 3 12.85 2.88 -0.19
N TRP A 4 12.07 3.94 -0.10
CA TRP A 4 10.94 4.05 0.84
C TRP A 4 9.70 3.26 0.42
N THR A 5 9.43 3.19 -0.86
CA THR A 5 8.25 2.47 -1.37
C THR A 5 8.53 1.06 -1.76
N GLY A 6 9.79 0.71 -1.99
CA GLY A 6 10.32 -0.62 -2.30
C GLY A 6 9.30 -1.75 -2.43
N TRP A 7 8.56 -1.75 -3.53
CA TRP A 7 7.57 -2.80 -3.83
C TRP A 7 8.21 -4.17 -4.08
N SER A 8 9.53 -4.27 -3.91
CA SER A 8 10.31 -5.46 -4.14
C SER A 8 11.02 -5.91 -2.87
N TRP A 9 11.19 -7.22 -2.70
CA TRP A 9 11.96 -7.79 -1.60
C TRP A 9 13.46 -7.49 -1.75
N ASN A 10 14.09 -7.12 -0.65
CA ASN A 10 15.54 -7.11 -0.57
C ASN A 10 16.05 -8.54 -0.37
N THR A 11 16.37 -9.22 -1.47
CA THR A 11 16.80 -10.63 -1.44
C THR A 11 18.15 -10.85 -0.78
N ASN A 12 18.94 -9.80 -0.52
CA ASN A 12 20.15 -9.90 0.28
C ASN A 12 19.83 -10.09 1.78
N LEU A 13 18.71 -9.55 2.25
CA LEU A 13 18.24 -9.68 3.63
C LEU A 13 17.21 -10.79 3.79
N ILE A 14 16.35 -10.96 2.80
CA ILE A 14 15.27 -11.97 2.77
C ILE A 14 15.40 -12.74 1.46
N PRO A 15 16.28 -13.74 1.39
CA PRO A 15 16.55 -14.49 0.15
C PRO A 15 15.35 -15.27 -0.37
N GLU A 16 14.52 -15.78 0.53
CA GLU A 16 13.36 -16.62 0.22
C GLU A 16 12.09 -16.03 0.90
N PRO A 17 11.50 -14.93 0.37
CA PRO A 17 10.36 -14.27 1.02
C PRO A 17 9.19 -15.20 1.29
N THR A 18 8.75 -15.96 0.32
CA THR A 18 7.63 -16.89 0.45
C THR A 18 7.85 -17.93 1.56
N LYS A 19 9.09 -18.42 1.71
CA LYS A 19 9.41 -19.35 2.78
C LYS A 19 9.37 -18.70 4.15
N LEU A 20 9.90 -17.47 4.27
CA LEU A 20 9.80 -16.69 5.51
C LEU A 20 8.33 -16.45 5.90
N LEU A 21 7.49 -16.05 4.94
CA LEU A 21 6.07 -15.81 5.19
C LEU A 21 5.37 -17.11 5.63
N GLN A 22 5.71 -18.24 5.01
CA GLN A 22 5.18 -19.55 5.41
C GLN A 22 5.60 -19.93 6.84
N GLU A 23 6.86 -19.75 7.19
CA GLU A 23 7.35 -20.03 8.56
C GLU A 23 6.63 -19.18 9.62
N ILE A 24 6.34 -17.92 9.29
CA ILE A 24 5.58 -17.02 10.19
C ILE A 24 4.13 -17.51 10.33
N HIS A 25 3.50 -17.94 9.23
CA HIS A 25 2.15 -18.52 9.25
C HIS A 25 2.09 -19.83 10.04
N ASP A 26 3.09 -20.69 9.89
CA ASP A 26 3.17 -21.97 10.62
C ASP A 26 3.28 -21.76 12.13
N ASN A 27 3.82 -20.62 12.55
CA ASN A 27 3.83 -20.18 13.95
C ASN A 27 2.56 -19.43 14.40
N GLY A 28 1.53 -19.36 13.55
CA GLY A 28 0.22 -18.78 13.88
C GLY A 28 0.14 -17.24 13.76
N TYR A 29 1.14 -16.60 13.18
CA TYR A 29 1.15 -15.14 12.99
C TYR A 29 0.58 -14.72 11.64
N LYS A 30 0.21 -13.44 11.56
CA LYS A 30 -0.21 -12.75 10.34
C LYS A 30 0.77 -11.63 10.00
N ILE A 31 0.92 -11.35 8.71
CA ILE A 31 1.92 -10.40 8.23
C ILE A 31 1.28 -9.22 7.53
N ALA A 32 1.68 -8.02 7.96
CA ALA A 32 1.47 -6.79 7.23
C ALA A 32 2.78 -6.28 6.66
N LEU A 33 2.73 -5.74 5.45
CA LEU A 33 3.81 -4.92 4.91
C LEU A 33 3.46 -3.44 5.01
N ASN A 34 4.45 -2.64 5.41
CA ASN A 34 4.33 -1.19 5.43
C ASN A 34 4.44 -0.63 4.00
N LEU A 35 3.53 0.24 3.65
CA LEU A 35 3.49 0.92 2.36
C LEU A 35 3.63 2.43 2.54
N HIS A 36 4.52 3.03 1.75
CA HIS A 36 4.67 4.47 1.57
C HIS A 36 4.32 4.83 0.12
N PRO A 37 3.04 4.77 -0.26
CA PRO A 37 2.64 4.77 -1.66
C PRO A 37 2.85 6.08 -2.41
N ALA A 38 2.98 7.20 -1.69
CA ALA A 38 3.09 8.53 -2.30
C ALA A 38 4.23 8.69 -3.31
N ASP A 39 5.31 7.90 -3.15
CA ASP A 39 6.44 7.94 -4.08
C ASP A 39 6.18 7.24 -5.41
N GLY A 40 5.08 6.52 -5.53
CA GLY A 40 4.71 5.80 -6.76
C GLY A 40 5.56 4.56 -7.03
N ILE A 41 5.77 4.22 -8.30
CA ILE A 41 6.52 3.03 -8.74
C ILE A 41 7.75 3.48 -9.50
N ASP A 42 8.92 3.15 -8.97
CA ASP A 42 10.22 3.55 -9.53
C ASP A 42 10.86 2.42 -10.35
N SER A 43 11.45 2.76 -11.50
CA SER A 43 12.07 1.80 -12.42
C SER A 43 13.37 1.20 -11.88
N ILE A 44 14.03 1.85 -10.94
CA ILE A 44 15.27 1.37 -10.33
C ILE A 44 14.94 0.49 -9.11
N GLU A 45 14.02 0.96 -8.27
CA GLU A 45 13.66 0.27 -7.03
C GLU A 45 12.74 -0.94 -7.27
N SER A 46 11.88 -0.85 -8.29
CA SER A 46 10.90 -1.89 -8.62
C SER A 46 10.77 -2.11 -10.14
N PRO A 47 11.85 -2.54 -10.81
CA PRO A 47 11.92 -2.57 -12.27
C PRO A 47 10.86 -3.47 -12.92
N SER A 48 10.52 -4.60 -12.31
CA SER A 48 9.50 -5.51 -12.83
C SER A 48 8.10 -4.89 -12.82
N TYR A 49 7.71 -4.30 -11.69
CA TYR A 49 6.42 -3.64 -11.53
C TYR A 49 6.31 -2.39 -12.38
N TYR A 50 7.37 -1.58 -12.42
CA TYR A 50 7.43 -0.42 -13.32
C TYR A 50 7.20 -0.83 -14.76
N LYS A 51 7.92 -1.86 -15.25
CA LYS A 51 7.81 -2.34 -16.63
C LYS A 51 6.40 -2.87 -16.94
N ALA A 52 5.81 -3.66 -16.04
CA ALA A 52 4.47 -4.21 -16.21
C ALA A 52 3.41 -3.11 -16.27
N MET A 53 3.40 -2.22 -15.28
CA MET A 53 2.44 -1.12 -15.19
C MET A 53 2.62 -0.08 -16.30
N SER A 54 3.86 0.30 -16.63
CA SER A 54 4.14 1.24 -17.73
C SER A 54 3.61 0.74 -19.07
N ARG A 55 3.73 -0.57 -19.33
CA ARG A 55 3.18 -1.19 -20.52
C ARG A 55 1.65 -1.21 -20.53
N GLU A 56 1.04 -1.60 -19.41
CA GLU A 56 -0.43 -1.67 -19.28
C GLU A 56 -1.07 -0.28 -19.35
N LEU A 57 -0.44 0.71 -18.75
CA LEU A 57 -0.89 2.09 -18.70
C LEU A 57 -0.42 2.94 -19.89
N GLU A 58 0.24 2.32 -20.88
CA GLU A 58 0.74 2.99 -22.10
C GLU A 58 1.59 4.25 -21.80
N GLY A 59 2.32 4.24 -20.68
CA GLY A 59 3.13 5.37 -20.24
C GLY A 59 2.35 6.57 -19.71
N LYS A 60 1.04 6.48 -19.58
CA LYS A 60 0.13 7.59 -19.25
C LYS A 60 0.45 8.32 -17.94
N TYR A 61 0.93 7.61 -16.91
CA TYR A 61 1.19 8.16 -15.57
C TYR A 61 2.67 8.26 -15.23
N GLY A 62 3.55 7.96 -16.15
CA GLY A 62 4.98 7.87 -15.91
C GLY A 62 5.80 8.80 -16.79
N SER A 63 6.82 9.39 -16.18
CA SER A 63 7.91 10.07 -16.89
C SER A 63 9.22 9.75 -16.19
N ASP A 64 10.31 9.77 -16.94
CA ASP A 64 11.67 9.68 -16.40
C ASP A 64 11.93 8.48 -15.46
N GLY A 65 11.32 7.33 -15.77
CA GLY A 65 11.50 6.09 -15.00
C GLY A 65 10.66 5.99 -13.73
N LYS A 66 9.64 6.83 -13.57
CA LYS A 66 8.75 6.80 -12.41
C LYS A 66 7.29 6.91 -12.82
N ILE A 67 6.43 6.05 -12.26
CA ILE A 67 4.97 6.16 -12.33
C ILE A 67 4.50 6.81 -11.03
N ALA A 68 3.93 8.01 -11.13
CA ALA A 68 3.44 8.73 -9.97
C ALA A 68 2.21 8.04 -9.36
N TRP A 69 1.91 8.36 -8.10
CA TRP A 69 0.79 7.78 -7.37
C TRP A 69 -0.55 8.42 -7.75
N TYR A 70 -1.42 7.63 -8.38
CA TYR A 70 -2.72 8.09 -8.90
C TYR A 70 -3.87 7.13 -8.55
N LEU A 71 -4.00 6.76 -7.28
CA LEU A 71 -4.97 5.76 -6.83
C LEU A 71 -6.45 6.14 -7.08
N ASP A 72 -6.74 7.37 -7.44
CA ASP A 72 -8.07 7.84 -7.80
C ASP A 72 -8.39 7.71 -9.30
N TYR A 73 -7.44 7.22 -10.10
CA TYR A 73 -7.69 6.86 -11.49
C TYR A 73 -7.94 5.35 -11.59
N PRO A 74 -9.09 4.91 -12.13
CA PRO A 74 -9.49 3.50 -12.13
C PRO A 74 -8.52 2.55 -12.85
N ASP A 75 -7.93 3.00 -13.95
CA ASP A 75 -6.95 2.22 -14.71
C ASP A 75 -5.63 2.07 -13.95
N PHE A 76 -5.15 3.15 -13.32
CA PHE A 76 -3.99 3.06 -12.42
C PHE A 76 -4.27 2.10 -11.27
N THR A 77 -5.40 2.28 -10.57
CA THR A 77 -5.79 1.44 -9.45
C THR A 77 -5.83 -0.03 -9.83
N LYS A 78 -6.48 -0.35 -10.96
CA LYS A 78 -6.54 -1.72 -11.46
C LYS A 78 -5.14 -2.28 -11.72
N SER A 79 -4.32 -1.56 -12.49
CA SER A 79 -2.97 -2.00 -12.84
C SER A 79 -2.09 -2.19 -11.60
N PHE A 80 -2.16 -1.28 -10.63
CA PHE A 80 -1.43 -1.38 -9.37
C PHE A 80 -1.82 -2.61 -8.54
N PHE A 81 -3.11 -2.83 -8.35
CA PHE A 81 -3.57 -3.99 -7.60
C PHE A 81 -3.21 -5.30 -8.31
N ASP A 82 -3.43 -5.40 -9.61
CA ASP A 82 -3.18 -6.63 -10.35
C ASP A 82 -1.69 -6.98 -10.44
N ASN A 83 -0.81 -5.99 -10.62
CA ASN A 83 0.62 -6.24 -10.79
C ASN A 83 1.44 -6.22 -9.49
N VAL A 84 1.03 -5.46 -8.48
CA VAL A 84 1.82 -5.27 -7.25
C VAL A 84 1.17 -5.96 -6.05
N ILE A 85 -0.08 -5.61 -5.76
CA ILE A 85 -0.74 -6.10 -4.53
C ILE A 85 -1.01 -7.60 -4.61
N ARG A 86 -1.55 -8.10 -5.73
CA ARG A 86 -1.83 -9.54 -5.91
C ARG A 86 -0.58 -10.40 -5.87
N ASP A 87 0.52 -9.89 -6.36
CA ASP A 87 1.81 -10.60 -6.33
C ASP A 87 2.22 -10.87 -4.88
N HIS A 88 2.29 -9.84 -4.05
CA HIS A 88 2.62 -9.99 -2.63
C HIS A 88 1.57 -10.78 -1.82
N GLU A 89 0.30 -10.64 -2.13
CA GLU A 89 -0.74 -11.45 -1.49
C GLU A 89 -0.60 -12.94 -1.85
N SER A 90 -0.19 -13.25 -3.08
CA SER A 90 0.09 -14.63 -3.51
C SER A 90 1.33 -15.22 -2.82
N GLU A 91 2.29 -14.40 -2.44
CA GLU A 91 3.46 -14.80 -1.65
C GLU A 91 3.11 -15.09 -0.18
N GLY A 92 1.99 -14.56 0.34
CA GLY A 92 1.53 -14.80 1.70
C GLY A 92 1.30 -13.56 2.57
N VAL A 93 1.32 -12.35 2.01
CA VAL A 93 0.99 -11.12 2.74
C VAL A 93 -0.50 -11.13 3.14
N ASP A 94 -0.79 -10.94 4.42
CA ASP A 94 -2.16 -11.03 4.94
C ASP A 94 -2.93 -9.72 4.86
N PHE A 95 -2.29 -8.60 5.16
CA PHE A 95 -2.92 -7.28 5.16
C PHE A 95 -1.88 -6.17 4.98
N TRP A 96 -2.33 -4.91 4.93
CA TRP A 96 -1.49 -3.79 4.56
C TRP A 96 -1.45 -2.74 5.66
N TRP A 97 -0.24 -2.22 5.91
CA TRP A 97 -0.02 -1.03 6.71
C TRP A 97 0.13 0.17 5.78
N LEU A 98 -0.93 0.99 5.70
CA LEU A 98 -1.01 2.14 4.81
C LEU A 98 -0.48 3.38 5.52
N ASP A 99 0.71 3.80 5.12
CA ASP A 99 1.38 4.98 5.64
C ASP A 99 1.70 5.94 4.50
N TRP A 100 2.02 7.19 4.78
CA TRP A 100 2.48 8.18 3.82
C TRP A 100 1.73 8.18 2.44
N GLN A 101 0.40 8.38 2.44
CA GLN A 101 -0.44 8.56 1.24
C GLN A 101 -0.47 10.01 0.69
N GLN A 102 0.21 10.82 1.15
CA GLN A 102 0.73 12.18 1.23
C GLN A 102 0.36 13.24 0.22
N HIS A 103 -0.37 12.99 -0.79
CA HIS A 103 -1.00 14.08 -1.52
C HIS A 103 -2.23 14.55 -0.74
N LEU A 104 -2.30 15.84 -0.42
CA LEU A 104 -3.39 16.39 0.38
C LEU A 104 -4.75 16.14 -0.25
N THR A 105 -4.83 16.25 -1.58
CA THR A 105 -6.06 16.05 -2.34
C THR A 105 -5.81 15.22 -3.60
N SER A 106 -6.85 14.53 -4.04
CA SER A 106 -6.87 13.83 -5.31
C SER A 106 -6.72 14.79 -6.48
N PRO A 107 -5.85 14.52 -7.46
CA PRO A 107 -5.79 15.29 -8.69
C PRO A 107 -7.00 15.06 -9.60
N TYR A 108 -7.66 13.92 -9.51
CA TYR A 108 -8.83 13.57 -10.34
C TYR A 108 -10.15 13.98 -9.70
N THR A 109 -10.27 13.88 -8.38
CA THR A 109 -11.49 14.22 -7.63
C THR A 109 -11.19 15.35 -6.65
N PRO A 110 -11.48 16.62 -7.03
CA PRO A 110 -11.21 17.77 -6.17
C PRO A 110 -11.86 17.63 -4.79
N GLY A 111 -11.08 17.91 -3.74
CA GLY A 111 -11.53 17.82 -2.35
C GLY A 111 -11.48 16.43 -1.72
N LEU A 112 -11.21 15.39 -2.49
CA LEU A 112 -11.01 14.04 -1.94
C LEU A 112 -9.63 13.91 -1.30
N GLY A 113 -9.59 13.63 0.00
CA GLY A 113 -8.34 13.38 0.71
C GLY A 113 -7.71 12.03 0.31
N GLN A 114 -6.44 12.06 -0.10
CA GLN A 114 -5.74 10.84 -0.57
C GLN A 114 -5.59 9.79 0.52
N THR A 115 -5.33 10.19 1.75
CA THR A 115 -5.24 9.24 2.88
C THR A 115 -6.56 8.49 3.08
N PHE A 116 -7.67 9.21 3.10
CA PHE A 116 -8.98 8.58 3.21
C PHE A 116 -9.29 7.69 2.02
N TRP A 117 -8.98 8.14 0.81
CA TRP A 117 -9.24 7.39 -0.41
C TRP A 117 -8.40 6.09 -0.47
N CYS A 118 -7.13 6.14 -0.11
CA CYS A 118 -6.27 4.96 -0.02
C CYS A 118 -6.86 3.92 0.95
N ASN A 119 -7.24 4.34 2.14
CA ASN A 119 -7.90 3.46 3.11
C ASN A 119 -9.17 2.83 2.53
N HIS A 120 -9.99 3.63 1.84
CA HIS A 120 -11.23 3.17 1.22
C HIS A 120 -10.97 2.12 0.13
N VAL A 121 -10.04 2.38 -0.76
CA VAL A 121 -9.71 1.49 -1.89
C VAL A 121 -9.16 0.16 -1.39
N PHE A 122 -8.15 0.17 -0.52
CA PHE A 122 -7.55 -1.05 0.01
C PHE A 122 -8.54 -1.90 0.81
N TYR A 123 -9.36 -1.26 1.64
CA TYR A 123 -10.39 -1.97 2.40
C TYR A 123 -11.41 -2.66 1.49
N ASN A 124 -11.95 -1.92 0.52
CA ASN A 124 -12.96 -2.47 -0.39
C ASN A 124 -12.38 -3.51 -1.35
N ASP A 125 -11.11 -3.37 -1.72
CA ASP A 125 -10.43 -4.41 -2.48
C ASP A 125 -10.37 -5.73 -1.69
N MET A 126 -10.02 -5.69 -0.41
CA MET A 126 -10.03 -6.88 0.45
C MET A 126 -11.43 -7.48 0.60
N VAL A 127 -12.46 -6.64 0.79
CA VAL A 127 -13.86 -7.11 0.84
C VAL A 127 -14.24 -7.87 -0.42
N LYS A 128 -13.85 -7.36 -1.59
CA LYS A 128 -14.20 -7.93 -2.88
C LYS A 128 -13.40 -9.18 -3.23
N ASN A 129 -12.10 -9.15 -3.00
CA ASN A 129 -11.18 -10.14 -3.54
C ASN A 129 -10.74 -11.20 -2.51
N ARG A 130 -11.06 -10.99 -1.24
CA ARG A 130 -10.77 -11.93 -0.14
C ARG A 130 -12.01 -12.15 0.74
N PRO A 131 -13.13 -12.61 0.19
CA PRO A 131 -14.42 -12.71 0.90
C PRO A 131 -14.43 -13.81 1.97
N ASP A 132 -13.45 -14.70 1.96
CA ASP A 132 -13.23 -15.78 2.92
C ASP A 132 -12.74 -15.28 4.29
N ARG A 133 -12.33 -14.02 4.40
CA ARG A 133 -11.79 -13.44 5.62
C ARG A 133 -12.28 -12.02 5.87
N ARG A 134 -12.23 -11.61 7.14
CA ARG A 134 -12.52 -10.23 7.50
C ARG A 134 -11.45 -9.31 6.91
N PRO A 135 -11.82 -8.24 6.17
CA PRO A 135 -10.86 -7.26 5.70
C PRO A 135 -10.20 -6.56 6.89
N VAL A 136 -8.90 -6.38 6.83
CA VAL A 136 -8.12 -5.68 7.86
C VAL A 136 -7.11 -4.78 7.17
N ILE A 137 -7.10 -3.50 7.54
CA ILE A 137 -6.01 -2.59 7.20
C ILE A 137 -5.51 -1.90 8.45
N PHE A 138 -4.21 -1.67 8.52
CA PHE A 138 -3.58 -0.80 9.51
C PHE A 138 -3.27 0.53 8.81
N HIS A 139 -4.00 1.58 9.14
CA HIS A 139 -4.05 2.78 8.32
C HIS A 139 -3.70 4.04 9.09
N ARG A 140 -3.08 5.00 8.40
CA ARG A 140 -2.90 6.35 8.92
C ARG A 140 -4.27 7.05 9.02
N TRP A 141 -4.46 7.85 10.06
CA TRP A 141 -5.68 8.59 10.28
C TRP A 141 -5.94 9.61 9.17
N GLY A 142 -7.05 9.47 8.47
CA GLY A 142 -7.47 10.30 7.34
C GLY A 142 -8.60 11.30 7.68
N GLY A 143 -8.85 11.58 8.96
CA GLY A 143 -9.91 12.47 9.41
C GLY A 143 -11.23 11.76 9.67
N LEU A 144 -12.34 12.54 9.63
CA LEU A 144 -13.69 12.03 9.87
C LEU A 144 -14.03 10.89 8.89
N GLY A 145 -14.56 9.81 9.45
CA GLY A 145 -14.91 8.60 8.68
C GLY A 145 -13.84 7.50 8.72
N SER A 146 -12.61 7.78 9.15
CA SER A 146 -11.55 6.78 9.26
C SER A 146 -11.84 5.65 10.26
N HIS A 147 -12.73 5.89 11.24
CA HIS A 147 -13.23 4.88 12.17
C HIS A 147 -14.00 3.71 11.50
N ARG A 148 -14.27 3.80 10.20
CA ARG A 148 -14.83 2.69 9.42
C ARG A 148 -13.85 1.55 9.22
N TYR A 149 -12.54 1.84 9.36
CA TYR A 149 -11.46 0.89 9.13
C TYR A 149 -10.85 0.45 10.46
N GLN A 150 -10.30 -0.76 10.52
CA GLN A 150 -10.11 -1.47 11.79
C GLN A 150 -9.03 -0.90 12.69
N ILE A 151 -7.84 -0.64 12.14
CA ILE A 151 -6.68 -0.28 12.96
C ILE A 151 -6.12 1.04 12.46
N GLY A 152 -6.44 2.12 13.18
CA GLY A 152 -5.89 3.44 12.93
C GLY A 152 -4.67 3.73 13.78
N PHE A 153 -3.73 4.52 13.27
CA PHE A 153 -2.66 5.11 14.05
C PHE A 153 -2.52 6.61 13.76
N SER A 154 -2.01 7.34 14.72
CA SER A 154 -1.89 8.81 14.64
C SER A 154 -0.78 9.28 13.70
N GLY A 155 0.08 8.39 13.24
CA GLY A 155 1.31 8.74 12.55
C GLY A 155 2.46 8.99 13.55
N ASP A 156 3.43 9.78 13.13
CA ASP A 156 4.60 10.11 13.94
C ASP A 156 4.21 11.06 15.06
N ALA A 157 3.92 10.50 16.22
CA ALA A 157 3.55 11.25 17.40
C ALA A 157 4.75 11.41 18.35
N LEU A 158 4.88 12.58 18.95
CA LEU A 158 5.89 12.81 19.98
C LEU A 158 5.56 12.03 21.24
N ILE A 159 6.59 11.43 21.86
CA ILE A 159 6.44 10.71 23.13
C ILE A 159 6.43 11.74 24.27
N ASN A 160 5.25 12.26 24.59
CA ASN A 160 5.05 13.22 25.67
C ASN A 160 3.62 13.14 26.24
N PHE A 161 3.39 13.78 27.40
CA PHE A 161 2.08 13.74 28.06
C PHE A 161 0.94 14.38 27.25
N PRO A 162 1.12 15.51 26.53
CA PRO A 162 0.07 16.04 25.66
C PRO A 162 -0.37 15.06 24.57
N THR A 163 0.55 14.33 23.96
CA THR A 163 0.23 13.32 22.97
C THR A 163 -0.47 12.10 23.58
N LEU A 164 -0.16 11.74 24.82
CA LEU A 164 -0.82 10.64 25.51
C LEU A 164 -2.29 10.97 25.86
N ALA A 165 -2.59 12.25 26.04
CA ALA A 165 -3.92 12.73 26.36
C ALA A 165 -4.84 12.90 25.12
N PHE A 166 -4.29 12.75 23.91
CA PHE A 166 -4.99 12.83 22.61
C PHE A 166 -5.65 11.46 22.30
#